data_eedbb7c7dbb0dc382a2803c6be15ad80
#
_entry.id   eedbb7c7dbb0dc382a2803c6be15ad80
#
_cell.length_a   1.000
_cell.length_b   1.000
_cell.length_c   1.000
_cell.angle_alpha   90.00
_cell.angle_beta   90.00
_cell.angle_gamma   90.00
#
_symmetry.space_group_name_H-M   'P 1'
#
loop_
_entity.id
_entity.type
_entity.pdbx_description
1 polymer ?
#
loop_
_entity_poly.entity_id
_entity_poly.type
_entity_poly.pdbx_seq_one_letter_code
_entity_poly.pdbx_strand_id
1 'polypeptide(L)'
;SYGVYGFDADGPVRMDNPHRKGDRARVVEEADRLVSFVDTVGHEPWLRTTIRGLVGQKLDYGLLTVAADDGPTQTTREHLGILLATELPTMVAITKADLVSDERVAEVEREVERSLREVDKTPLRVERHGVDAAVEEIDETVVPVVVTSAVSGLGLEAFDELFARLPKTVGSAASEQF
;
A
#
# COMPACT_ATOMS: atom_id res chain seq x y z
N SER A 1 7.11 6.61 -11.13
CA SER A 1 8.28 6.28 -10.30
C SER A 1 8.29 4.78 -9.97
N TYR A 2 9.45 4.20 -9.72
CA TYR A 2 9.58 2.77 -9.45
C TYR A 2 10.50 2.55 -8.24
N GLY A 3 9.98 1.88 -7.23
CA GLY A 3 10.72 1.55 -6.00
C GLY A 3 10.72 0.04 -5.74
N VAL A 4 11.79 -0.46 -5.13
CA VAL A 4 11.92 -1.87 -4.73
C VAL A 4 12.28 -1.93 -3.25
N TYR A 5 11.59 -2.77 -2.50
CA TYR A 5 11.88 -3.14 -1.12
C TYR A 5 12.23 -4.61 -1.05
N GLY A 6 13.29 -4.94 -0.32
CA GLY A 6 13.68 -6.32 -0.03
C GLY A 6 13.48 -6.66 1.43
N PHE A 7 13.10 -7.89 1.70
CA PHE A 7 12.95 -8.46 3.04
C PHE A 7 13.71 -9.77 3.13
N ASP A 8 14.38 -9.99 4.24
CA ASP A 8 15.00 -11.25 4.63
C ASP A 8 14.38 -11.77 5.94
N ALA A 9 14.96 -12.81 6.54
CA ALA A 9 14.49 -13.41 7.78
C ALA A 9 14.52 -12.45 8.98
N ASP A 10 15.37 -11.42 8.93
CA ASP A 10 15.56 -10.44 10.01
C ASP A 10 14.75 -9.14 9.79
N GLY A 11 14.09 -9.00 8.65
CA GLY A 11 13.24 -7.86 8.31
C GLY A 11 13.64 -7.13 7.01
N PRO A 12 13.41 -5.81 6.91
CA PRO A 12 13.70 -5.08 5.69
C PRO A 12 15.22 -4.94 5.44
N VAL A 13 15.66 -5.32 4.25
CA VAL A 13 17.05 -5.13 3.81
C VAL A 13 17.33 -3.65 3.61
N ARG A 14 18.21 -3.09 4.41
CA ARG A 14 18.52 -1.65 4.39
C ARG A 14 19.29 -1.25 3.15
N MET A 15 18.89 -0.12 2.58
CA MET A 15 19.51 0.51 1.42
C MET A 15 20.07 1.88 1.83
N ASP A 16 21.38 2.08 1.67
CA ASP A 16 22.03 3.34 2.05
C ASP A 16 21.65 4.47 1.09
N ASN A 17 21.54 4.13 -0.21
CA ASN A 17 21.13 5.10 -1.22
C ASN A 17 20.25 4.44 -2.30
N PRO A 18 18.91 4.70 -2.27
CA PRO A 18 17.96 4.09 -3.21
C PRO A 18 18.17 4.50 -4.68
N HIS A 19 18.96 5.55 -4.95
CA HIS A 19 19.28 6.00 -6.30
C HIS A 19 20.52 5.32 -6.87
N ARG A 20 21.29 4.61 -6.05
CA ARG A 20 22.51 3.91 -6.47
C ARG A 20 22.16 2.54 -7.05
N LYS A 21 22.58 2.29 -8.31
CA LYS A 21 22.29 1.00 -8.96
C LYS A 21 22.87 -0.19 -8.18
N GLY A 22 24.05 -0.03 -7.57
CA GLY A 22 24.72 -1.07 -6.78
C GLY A 22 23.93 -1.44 -5.51
N ASP A 23 23.35 -0.47 -4.82
CA ASP A 23 22.57 -0.73 -3.60
C ASP A 23 21.26 -1.45 -3.93
N ARG A 24 20.62 -1.11 -5.06
CA ARG A 24 19.44 -1.86 -5.55
C ARG A 24 19.79 -3.29 -5.97
N ALA A 25 20.92 -3.50 -6.63
CA ALA A 25 21.37 -4.85 -6.98
C ALA A 25 21.62 -5.70 -5.73
N ARG A 26 22.27 -5.13 -4.71
CA ARG A 26 22.51 -5.80 -3.43
C ARG A 26 21.18 -6.22 -2.76
N VAL A 27 20.18 -5.35 -2.71
CA VAL A 27 18.86 -5.70 -2.14
C VAL A 27 18.23 -6.87 -2.90
N VAL A 28 18.34 -6.91 -4.21
CA VAL A 28 17.81 -8.02 -5.03
C VAL A 28 18.56 -9.34 -4.76
N GLU A 29 19.85 -9.26 -4.48
CA GLU A 29 20.68 -10.45 -4.20
C GLU A 29 20.51 -10.97 -2.76
N GLU A 30 20.34 -10.07 -1.78
CA GLU A 30 20.28 -10.40 -0.36
C GLU A 30 18.85 -10.71 0.12
N ALA A 31 17.81 -10.23 -0.55
CA ALA A 31 16.44 -10.39 -0.11
C ALA A 31 15.83 -11.73 -0.51
N ASP A 32 15.19 -12.38 0.45
CA ASP A 32 14.38 -13.58 0.21
C ASP A 32 13.03 -13.22 -0.44
N ARG A 33 12.57 -11.98 -0.21
CA ARG A 33 11.34 -11.43 -0.76
C ARG A 33 11.54 -10.03 -1.30
N LEU A 34 11.01 -9.77 -2.48
CA LEU A 34 11.00 -8.45 -3.10
C LEU A 34 9.57 -7.93 -3.25
N VAL A 35 9.39 -6.66 -2.87
CA VAL A 35 8.17 -5.89 -3.10
C VAL A 35 8.50 -4.72 -4.02
N SER A 36 7.83 -4.64 -5.15
CA SER A 36 8.02 -3.57 -6.12
C SER A 36 6.87 -2.58 -6.06
N PHE A 37 7.19 -1.30 -5.92
CA PHE A 37 6.22 -0.22 -5.94
C PHE A 37 6.21 0.46 -7.29
N VAL A 38 5.02 0.62 -7.86
CA VAL A 38 4.78 1.44 -9.04
C VAL A 38 3.99 2.66 -8.60
N ASP A 39 4.67 3.81 -8.56
CA ASP A 39 4.05 5.08 -8.21
C ASP A 39 3.30 5.64 -9.42
N THR A 40 2.01 5.85 -9.24
CA THR A 40 1.13 6.43 -10.26
C THR A 40 1.09 7.95 -10.09
N VAL A 41 1.25 8.68 -11.19
CA VAL A 41 1.18 10.14 -11.17
C VAL A 41 -0.25 10.58 -10.81
N GLY A 42 -0.38 11.43 -9.77
CA GLY A 42 -1.66 11.83 -9.19
C GLY A 42 -2.53 12.78 -10.01
N HIS A 43 -2.19 13.13 -11.27
CA HIS A 43 -2.95 14.05 -12.11
C HIS A 43 -3.87 13.33 -13.08
N GLU A 44 -5.16 13.68 -13.04
CA GLU A 44 -6.28 13.04 -13.74
C GLU A 44 -6.06 12.63 -15.21
N PRO A 45 -5.46 13.44 -16.11
CA PRO A 45 -5.40 13.04 -17.51
C PRO A 45 -4.52 11.81 -17.74
N TRP A 46 -3.53 11.59 -16.88
CA TRP A 46 -2.55 10.50 -16.99
C TRP A 46 -2.96 9.24 -16.24
N LEU A 47 -3.84 9.38 -15.25
CA LEU A 47 -4.23 8.26 -14.38
C LEU A 47 -4.91 7.14 -15.17
N ARG A 48 -5.87 7.47 -16.02
CA ARG A 48 -6.57 6.48 -16.87
C ARG A 48 -5.65 5.77 -17.88
N THR A 49 -4.68 6.50 -18.43
CA THR A 49 -3.70 5.95 -19.36
C THR A 49 -2.67 5.10 -18.63
N THR A 50 -2.23 5.55 -17.45
CA THR A 50 -1.30 4.82 -16.60
C THR A 50 -1.90 3.52 -16.12
N ILE A 51 -3.17 3.51 -15.72
CA ILE A 51 -3.86 2.30 -15.26
C ILE A 51 -4.07 1.30 -16.40
N ARG A 52 -4.44 1.75 -17.61
CA ARG A 52 -4.48 0.87 -18.77
C ARG A 52 -3.11 0.24 -19.08
N GLY A 53 -2.03 1.00 -18.86
CA GLY A 53 -0.67 0.47 -18.96
C GLY A 53 -0.31 -0.49 -17.80
N LEU A 54 -0.86 -0.27 -16.60
CA LEU A 54 -0.64 -1.09 -15.41
C LEU A 54 -1.49 -2.37 -15.39
N VAL A 55 -2.68 -2.37 -16.00
CA VAL A 55 -3.50 -3.59 -16.18
C VAL A 55 -2.78 -4.64 -17.04
N GLY A 56 -1.82 -4.22 -17.88
CA GLY A 56 -0.89 -5.13 -18.57
C GLY A 56 0.27 -5.64 -17.68
N GLN A 57 0.52 -5.01 -16.53
CA GLN A 57 1.47 -5.49 -15.53
C GLN A 57 0.67 -6.22 -14.45
N LYS A 58 1.11 -7.42 -14.10
CA LYS A 58 0.50 -8.21 -13.04
C LYS A 58 0.79 -7.54 -11.69
N LEU A 59 -0.16 -6.72 -11.21
CA LEU A 59 -0.11 -6.12 -9.88
C LEU A 59 -0.79 -7.05 -8.88
N ASP A 60 -0.22 -7.16 -7.69
CA ASP A 60 -0.80 -7.97 -6.61
C ASP A 60 -1.74 -7.14 -5.73
N TYR A 61 -1.40 -5.90 -5.44
CA TYR A 61 -2.11 -5.03 -4.48
C TYR A 61 -2.19 -3.58 -4.96
N GLY A 62 -3.21 -2.88 -4.48
CA GLY A 62 -3.32 -1.43 -4.53
C GLY A 62 -2.94 -0.80 -3.18
N LEU A 63 -2.24 0.33 -3.20
CA LEU A 63 -1.98 1.16 -2.03
C LEU A 63 -2.50 2.57 -2.27
N LEU A 64 -3.53 2.96 -1.51
CA LEU A 64 -4.07 4.31 -1.50
C LEU A 64 -3.46 5.10 -0.34
N THR A 65 -2.92 6.29 -0.63
CA THR A 65 -2.40 7.19 0.40
C THR A 65 -3.34 8.36 0.63
N VAL A 66 -3.58 8.68 1.90
CA VAL A 66 -4.40 9.82 2.35
C VAL A 66 -3.60 10.61 3.36
N ALA A 67 -3.31 11.87 3.09
CA ALA A 67 -2.59 12.71 4.05
C ALA A 67 -3.51 13.16 5.19
N ALA A 68 -3.07 13.04 6.44
CA ALA A 68 -3.87 13.38 7.62
C ALA A 68 -4.19 14.88 7.72
N ASP A 69 -3.34 15.73 7.17
CA ASP A 69 -3.56 17.18 7.10
C ASP A 69 -4.73 17.54 6.17
N ASP A 70 -4.82 16.90 5.00
CA ASP A 70 -5.85 17.16 3.99
C ASP A 70 -7.12 16.32 4.20
N GLY A 71 -6.98 15.07 4.66
CA GLY A 71 -8.05 14.08 4.67
C GLY A 71 -8.38 13.55 3.27
N PRO A 72 -9.48 12.78 3.12
CA PRO A 72 -9.92 12.26 1.83
C PRO A 72 -10.39 13.39 0.91
N THR A 73 -9.61 13.68 -0.13
CA THR A 73 -9.92 14.69 -1.16
C THR A 73 -10.75 14.09 -2.30
N GLN A 74 -11.18 14.94 -3.25
CA GLN A 74 -11.79 14.47 -4.49
C GLN A 74 -10.87 13.53 -5.26
N THR A 75 -9.58 13.86 -5.34
CA THR A 75 -8.54 13.00 -5.95
C THR A 75 -8.45 11.63 -5.27
N THR A 76 -8.56 11.59 -3.94
CA THR A 76 -8.61 10.33 -3.17
C THR A 76 -9.76 9.44 -3.60
N ARG A 77 -10.96 10.01 -3.79
CA ARG A 77 -12.16 9.28 -4.23
C ARG A 77 -12.01 8.76 -5.66
N GLU A 78 -11.40 9.54 -6.53
CA GLU A 78 -11.11 9.14 -7.91
C GLU A 78 -10.11 7.98 -7.95
N HIS A 79 -9.04 8.04 -7.17
CA HIS A 79 -8.06 6.95 -7.02
C HIS A 79 -8.70 5.69 -6.45
N LEU A 80 -9.57 5.85 -5.44
CA LEU A 80 -10.34 4.72 -4.90
C LEU A 80 -11.22 4.08 -5.99
N GLY A 81 -11.97 4.89 -6.75
CA GLY A 81 -12.78 4.39 -7.87
C GLY A 81 -11.99 3.62 -8.91
N ILE A 82 -10.75 4.01 -9.15
CA ILE A 82 -9.85 3.33 -10.08
C ILE A 82 -9.36 2.00 -9.50
N LEU A 83 -8.93 1.98 -8.25
CA LEU A 83 -8.52 0.74 -7.57
C LEU A 83 -9.67 -0.27 -7.53
N LEU A 84 -10.90 0.19 -7.28
CA LEU A 84 -12.10 -0.65 -7.35
C LEU A 84 -12.31 -1.26 -8.73
N ALA A 85 -12.08 -0.50 -9.80
CA ALA A 85 -12.21 -0.98 -11.17
C ALA A 85 -11.14 -2.01 -11.56
N THR A 86 -10.04 -2.11 -10.80
CA THR A 86 -8.99 -3.12 -11.02
C THR A 86 -9.25 -4.43 -10.28
N GLU A 87 -10.22 -4.47 -9.36
CA GLU A 87 -10.52 -5.61 -8.49
C GLU A 87 -9.30 -6.11 -7.67
N LEU A 88 -8.29 -5.25 -7.49
CA LEU A 88 -7.12 -5.58 -6.68
C LEU A 88 -7.44 -5.47 -5.18
N PRO A 89 -6.97 -6.42 -4.36
CA PRO A 89 -6.92 -6.20 -2.91
C PRO A 89 -6.17 -4.90 -2.61
N THR A 90 -6.79 -4.03 -1.81
CA THR A 90 -6.29 -2.67 -1.57
C THR A 90 -6.05 -2.44 -0.10
N MET A 91 -5.02 -1.67 0.23
CA MET A 91 -4.77 -1.14 1.57
C MET A 91 -4.70 0.38 1.53
N VAL A 92 -4.95 1.02 2.67
CA VAL A 92 -4.89 2.47 2.82
C VAL A 92 -3.83 2.85 3.84
N ALA A 93 -2.98 3.81 3.47
CA ALA A 93 -2.07 4.49 4.37
C ALA A 93 -2.57 5.90 4.66
N ILE A 94 -2.89 6.19 5.92
CA ILE A 94 -3.08 7.57 6.38
C ILE A 94 -1.70 8.09 6.77
N THR A 95 -1.18 9.02 5.99
CA THR A 95 0.19 9.52 6.11
C THR A 95 0.26 10.87 6.83
N LYS A 96 1.48 11.29 7.20
CA LYS A 96 1.73 12.58 7.87
C LYS A 96 0.97 12.78 9.19
N ALA A 97 0.75 11.71 9.95
CA ALA A 97 0.05 11.79 11.22
C ALA A 97 0.73 12.72 12.24
N ASP A 98 2.05 12.95 12.10
CA ASP A 98 2.84 13.87 12.93
C ASP A 98 2.53 15.36 12.73
N LEU A 99 1.86 15.72 11.63
CA LEU A 99 1.54 17.11 11.31
C LEU A 99 0.25 17.61 11.94
N VAL A 100 -0.56 16.72 12.51
CA VAL A 100 -1.89 17.04 13.04
C VAL A 100 -2.09 16.45 14.44
N SER A 101 -3.16 16.86 15.12
CA SER A 101 -3.50 16.29 16.43
C SER A 101 -4.08 14.87 16.30
N ASP A 102 -4.05 14.12 17.39
CA ASP A 102 -4.63 12.76 17.46
C ASP A 102 -6.13 12.78 17.16
N GLU A 103 -6.85 13.86 17.53
CA GLU A 103 -8.26 14.03 17.22
C GLU A 103 -8.48 14.18 15.71
N ARG A 104 -7.58 14.90 15.02
CA ARG A 104 -7.65 15.03 13.56
C ARG A 104 -7.32 13.72 12.86
N VAL A 105 -6.33 12.98 13.33
CA VAL A 105 -6.05 11.63 12.82
C VAL A 105 -7.29 10.76 12.93
N ALA A 106 -7.92 10.71 14.11
CA ALA A 106 -9.12 9.92 14.34
C ALA A 106 -10.32 10.37 13.48
N GLU A 107 -10.42 11.66 13.15
CA GLU A 107 -11.43 12.19 12.23
C GLU A 107 -11.19 11.69 10.81
N VAL A 108 -9.95 11.80 10.32
CA VAL A 108 -9.57 11.33 8.98
C VAL A 108 -9.75 9.82 8.84
N GLU A 109 -9.42 9.04 9.88
CA GLU A 109 -9.74 7.60 9.89
C GLU A 109 -11.23 7.33 9.68
N ARG A 110 -12.10 8.04 10.41
CA ARG A 110 -13.57 7.89 10.25
C ARG A 110 -14.05 8.30 8.86
N GLU A 111 -13.46 9.35 8.27
CA GLU A 111 -13.77 9.79 6.91
C GLU A 111 -13.36 8.75 5.87
N VAL A 112 -12.15 8.17 6.01
CA VAL A 112 -11.65 7.08 5.16
C VAL A 112 -12.55 5.84 5.28
N GLU A 113 -12.87 5.43 6.50
CA GLU A 113 -13.77 4.29 6.73
C GLU A 113 -15.15 4.49 6.10
N ARG A 114 -15.70 5.72 6.21
CA ARG A 114 -16.98 6.04 5.58
C ARG A 114 -16.88 5.92 4.06
N SER A 115 -15.85 6.50 3.46
CA SER A 115 -15.63 6.43 2.01
C SER A 115 -15.46 4.99 1.51
N LEU A 116 -14.81 4.13 2.28
CA LEU A 116 -14.69 2.70 1.96
C LEU A 116 -16.04 1.99 2.05
N ARG A 117 -16.84 2.25 3.10
CA ARG A 117 -18.17 1.64 3.25
C ARG A 117 -19.17 2.10 2.18
N GLU A 118 -19.06 3.34 1.70
CA GLU A 118 -19.88 3.87 0.60
C GLU A 118 -19.69 3.12 -0.72
N VAL A 119 -18.57 2.38 -0.85
CA VAL A 119 -18.23 1.56 -2.03
C VAL A 119 -18.17 0.07 -1.70
N ASP A 120 -18.94 -0.35 -0.68
CA ASP A 120 -19.10 -1.74 -0.24
C ASP A 120 -17.78 -2.42 0.21
N LYS A 121 -16.81 -1.63 0.72
CA LYS A 121 -15.58 -2.16 1.31
C LYS A 121 -15.66 -2.15 2.84
N THR A 122 -15.00 -3.12 3.44
CA THR A 122 -14.90 -3.28 4.90
C THR A 122 -13.54 -2.79 5.38
N PRO A 123 -13.46 -1.63 6.05
CA PRO A 123 -12.20 -1.15 6.60
C PRO A 123 -11.76 -1.99 7.80
N LEU A 124 -10.48 -2.38 7.82
CA LEU A 124 -9.84 -3.08 8.93
C LEU A 124 -8.71 -2.21 9.48
N ARG A 125 -8.88 -1.66 10.69
CA ARG A 125 -7.84 -0.88 11.35
C ARG A 125 -6.73 -1.80 11.86
N VAL A 126 -5.55 -1.71 11.27
CA VAL A 126 -4.42 -2.57 11.63
C VAL A 126 -3.97 -2.35 13.07
N GLU A 127 -4.00 -1.11 13.58
CA GLU A 127 -3.67 -0.81 14.98
C GLU A 127 -4.54 -1.57 15.99
N ARG A 128 -5.84 -1.75 15.70
CA ARG A 128 -6.78 -2.45 16.60
C ARG A 128 -6.75 -3.96 16.45
N HIS A 129 -6.60 -4.44 15.23
CA HIS A 129 -6.76 -5.85 14.89
C HIS A 129 -5.42 -6.59 14.70
N GLY A 130 -4.34 -5.82 14.58
CA GLY A 130 -3.00 -6.34 14.33
C GLY A 130 -2.72 -6.68 12.87
N VAL A 131 -1.46 -6.91 12.57
CA VAL A 131 -0.99 -7.26 11.23
C VAL A 131 -1.46 -8.67 10.82
N ASP A 132 -1.55 -9.60 11.77
CA ASP A 132 -2.02 -10.97 11.50
C ASP A 132 -3.41 -10.96 10.86
N ALA A 133 -4.36 -10.26 11.47
CA ALA A 133 -5.71 -10.13 10.93
C ALA A 133 -5.71 -9.47 9.54
N ALA A 134 -4.89 -8.45 9.34
CA ALA A 134 -4.79 -7.77 8.04
C ALA A 134 -4.24 -8.69 6.95
N VAL A 135 -3.24 -9.53 7.26
CA VAL A 135 -2.66 -10.50 6.32
C VAL A 135 -3.65 -11.62 5.98
N GLU A 136 -4.42 -12.09 6.97
CA GLU A 136 -5.37 -13.19 6.81
C GLU A 136 -6.67 -12.75 6.11
N GLU A 137 -7.13 -11.53 6.38
CA GLU A 137 -8.44 -11.06 5.94
C GLU A 137 -8.41 -10.16 4.71
N ILE A 138 -7.23 -9.66 4.28
CA ILE A 138 -7.13 -8.81 3.10
C ILE A 138 -7.61 -9.54 1.85
N ASP A 139 -8.60 -8.95 1.20
CA ASP A 139 -9.16 -9.42 -0.06
C ASP A 139 -9.69 -8.25 -0.88
N GLU A 140 -10.51 -8.53 -1.89
CA GLU A 140 -11.18 -7.49 -2.70
C GLU A 140 -12.17 -6.65 -1.89
N THR A 141 -12.64 -7.14 -0.73
CA THR A 141 -13.67 -6.48 0.11
C THR A 141 -13.06 -5.86 1.35
N VAL A 142 -12.16 -6.56 2.04
CA VAL A 142 -11.53 -6.11 3.28
C VAL A 142 -10.30 -5.27 2.99
N VAL A 143 -10.31 -4.03 3.49
CA VAL A 143 -9.27 -3.03 3.23
C VAL A 143 -8.55 -2.66 4.52
N PRO A 144 -7.31 -3.13 4.72
CA PRO A 144 -6.48 -2.69 5.84
C PRO A 144 -6.21 -1.18 5.79
N VAL A 145 -6.35 -0.52 6.93
CA VAL A 145 -6.06 0.90 7.11
C VAL A 145 -4.98 1.06 8.16
N VAL A 146 -3.88 1.71 7.78
CA VAL A 146 -2.71 1.95 8.65
C VAL A 146 -2.45 3.43 8.77
N VAL A 147 -2.35 3.94 9.99
CA VAL A 147 -1.92 5.32 10.26
C VAL A 147 -0.41 5.37 10.34
N THR A 148 0.21 6.32 9.63
CA THR A 148 1.67 6.40 9.50
C THR A 148 2.24 7.80 9.60
N SER A 149 3.49 7.86 10.00
CA SER A 149 4.34 9.04 9.87
C SER A 149 5.76 8.61 9.49
N ALA A 150 6.25 9.10 8.38
CA ALA A 150 7.63 8.89 7.97
C ALA A 150 8.64 9.63 8.87
N VAL A 151 8.21 10.67 9.57
CA VAL A 151 9.06 11.50 10.46
C VAL A 151 9.22 10.83 11.82
N SER A 152 8.12 10.39 12.44
CA SER A 152 8.15 9.75 13.77
C SER A 152 8.38 8.24 13.71
N GLY A 153 8.20 7.60 12.55
CA GLY A 153 8.25 6.15 12.39
C GLY A 153 6.94 5.44 12.74
N LEU A 154 5.90 6.18 13.14
CA LEU A 154 4.59 5.62 13.48
C LEU A 154 4.06 4.75 12.33
N GLY A 155 3.63 3.52 12.63
CA GLY A 155 2.99 2.60 11.69
C GLY A 155 3.91 2.00 10.61
N LEU A 156 5.18 2.43 10.50
CA LEU A 156 6.10 1.91 9.48
C LEU A 156 6.45 0.45 9.74
N GLU A 157 6.62 0.05 10.99
CA GLU A 157 6.87 -1.35 11.35
C GLU A 157 5.71 -2.26 10.93
N ALA A 158 4.46 -1.80 11.10
CA ALA A 158 3.28 -2.52 10.65
C ALA A 158 3.24 -2.67 9.12
N PHE A 159 3.67 -1.66 8.36
CA PHE A 159 3.80 -1.76 6.91
C PHE A 159 4.91 -2.72 6.49
N ASP A 160 6.07 -2.65 7.11
CA ASP A 160 7.17 -3.57 6.83
C ASP A 160 6.73 -5.02 7.04
N GLU A 161 6.03 -5.29 8.14
CA GLU A 161 5.49 -6.62 8.45
C GLU A 161 4.40 -7.06 7.45
N LEU A 162 3.48 -6.15 7.07
CA LEU A 162 2.48 -6.43 6.03
C LEU A 162 3.17 -6.80 4.71
N PHE A 163 4.09 -5.99 4.20
CA PHE A 163 4.76 -6.24 2.93
C PHE A 163 5.59 -7.51 2.95
N ALA A 164 6.19 -7.85 4.09
CA ALA A 164 6.93 -9.10 4.26
C ALA A 164 6.03 -10.34 4.18
N ARG A 165 4.75 -10.24 4.58
CA ARG A 165 3.87 -11.38 4.82
C ARG A 165 2.69 -11.51 3.86
N LEU A 166 2.29 -10.44 3.17
CA LEU A 166 1.16 -10.49 2.22
C LEU A 166 1.36 -11.57 1.16
N PRO A 167 0.36 -12.42 0.90
CA PRO A 167 0.46 -13.46 -0.11
C PRO A 167 0.59 -12.86 -1.52
N LYS A 168 1.24 -13.58 -2.43
CA LYS A 168 1.21 -13.24 -3.87
C LYS A 168 -0.16 -13.60 -4.42
N THR A 169 -0.86 -12.62 -5.00
CA THR A 169 -2.22 -12.82 -5.52
C THR A 169 -2.25 -13.26 -6.98
N VAL A 170 -1.21 -12.93 -7.75
CA VAL A 170 -1.17 -13.20 -9.19
C VAL A 170 0.15 -13.89 -9.55
N GLY A 171 0.07 -15.11 -10.04
CA GLY A 171 1.21 -15.73 -10.72
C GLY A 171 1.62 -17.13 -10.29
N SER A 172 0.97 -17.76 -9.30
CA SER A 172 1.33 -19.14 -8.95
C SER A 172 0.76 -20.19 -9.93
N ALA A 173 -0.20 -19.82 -10.76
CA ALA A 173 -0.85 -20.76 -11.71
C ALA A 173 -0.16 -20.88 -13.08
N ALA A 174 0.84 -20.04 -13.39
CA ALA A 174 1.48 -20.01 -14.71
C ALA A 174 2.92 -20.57 -14.73
N SER A 175 3.49 -20.94 -13.59
CA SER A 175 4.87 -21.47 -13.53
C SER A 175 4.98 -22.98 -13.36
N GLU A 176 3.86 -23.71 -13.35
CA GLU A 176 3.86 -25.20 -13.30
C GLU A 176 3.63 -25.91 -14.64
N GLN A 177 3.63 -25.16 -15.75
CA GLN A 177 3.53 -25.78 -17.06
C GLN A 177 4.55 -25.17 -18.04
N PHE A 178 5.83 -25.47 -17.79
CA PHE A 178 6.83 -25.62 -18.86
C PHE A 178 8.03 -26.41 -18.35
#